data_fb8d51d2184322502af6021b13d1aaf4
#
_entry.id   fb8d51d2184322502af6021b13d1aaf4
#
_cell.length_a   1.000
_cell.length_b   1.000
_cell.length_c   1.000
_cell.angle_alpha   90.00
_cell.angle_beta   90.00
_cell.angle_gamma   90.00
#
_symmetry.space_group_name_H-M   'P 1'
#
loop_
_entity.id
_entity.type
_entity.pdbx_description
1 polymer ?
#
loop_
_entity_poly.entity_id
_entity_poly.type
_entity_poly.pdbx_seq_one_letter_code
_entity_poly.pdbx_strand_id
1 'polypeptide(L)'
;ASKLLEKIREEKQKLIAEKKIKTDKNDSYIFVGDDNRHYEKFADGTVKDIEDEIPFDVPEGWAWCKMKEILDISSAKRVLQEDWKDSGIPFYRAREIAQLSNGEIVKDDLFITNELYESLKENYGVPQSEDLMVSAVGTIGKTYIVKESDCFYYKDASVLRFSKRLHDINSSFLKLWIESDFIQAQMYAHSNGTTVDTITISTAQEYYFPLPPINEQALIVNEIERLFVLINSIESDKIDLQTAIKQAKSKILDLAIHGKLVPQDSSDEPASILLEKLRAEKEAKIKAL
;
A
#
# COMPACT_ATOMS: atom_id res chain seq x y z
N ALA A 1 17.04 -18.30 5.31
CA ALA A 1 17.14 -16.88 5.73
C ALA A 1 18.44 -16.59 6.49
N SER A 2 18.82 -17.39 7.50
CA SER A 2 20.02 -17.12 8.36
C SER A 2 21.29 -16.85 7.55
N LYS A 3 21.59 -17.68 6.53
CA LYS A 3 22.74 -17.46 5.63
C LYS A 3 22.65 -16.14 4.84
N LEU A 4 21.45 -15.68 4.51
CA LEU A 4 21.24 -14.38 3.85
C LEU A 4 21.56 -13.24 4.81
N LEU A 5 21.08 -13.33 6.06
CA LEU A 5 21.38 -12.33 7.08
C LEU A 5 22.88 -12.28 7.41
N GLU A 6 23.56 -13.42 7.48
CA GLU A 6 25.03 -13.47 7.66
C GLU A 6 25.74 -12.74 6.51
N LYS A 7 25.37 -13.00 5.26
CA LYS A 7 25.92 -12.33 4.07
C LYS A 7 25.69 -10.81 4.12
N ILE A 8 24.49 -10.38 4.52
CA ILE A 8 24.17 -8.95 4.68
C ILE A 8 25.06 -8.31 5.77
N ARG A 9 25.28 -8.99 6.90
CA ARG A 9 26.16 -8.53 7.97
C ARG A 9 27.62 -8.43 7.53
N GLU A 10 28.13 -9.44 6.83
CA GLU A 10 29.48 -9.44 6.27
C GLU A 10 29.70 -8.28 5.31
N GLU A 11 28.76 -8.06 4.38
CA GLU A 11 28.84 -6.94 3.42
C GLU A 11 28.78 -5.59 4.13
N LYS A 12 27.91 -5.44 5.13
CA LYS A 12 27.85 -4.25 5.98
C LYS A 12 29.17 -3.97 6.68
N GLN A 13 29.79 -4.99 7.29
CA GLN A 13 31.10 -4.85 7.95
C GLN A 13 32.20 -4.44 6.97
N LYS A 14 32.19 -5.00 5.77
CA LYS A 14 33.11 -4.62 4.68
C LYS A 14 32.94 -3.16 4.30
N LEU A 15 31.71 -2.69 4.09
CA LEU A 15 31.41 -1.29 3.77
C LEU A 15 31.83 -0.32 4.88
N ILE A 16 31.70 -0.73 6.15
CA ILE A 16 32.19 0.04 7.31
C ILE A 16 33.72 0.10 7.28
N ALA A 17 34.40 -1.03 7.05
CA ALA A 17 35.86 -1.09 6.97
C ALA A 17 36.41 -0.22 5.83
N GLU A 18 35.73 -0.19 4.70
CA GLU A 18 36.03 0.66 3.53
C GLU A 18 35.64 2.14 3.74
N LYS A 19 35.08 2.50 4.91
CA LYS A 19 34.58 3.85 5.23
C LYS A 19 33.48 4.38 4.28
N LYS A 20 32.78 3.49 3.59
CA LYS A 20 31.65 3.84 2.72
C LYS A 20 30.36 4.11 3.50
N ILE A 21 30.19 3.45 4.65
CA ILE A 21 29.11 3.70 5.59
C ILE A 21 29.67 3.92 7.00
N LYS A 22 28.96 4.69 7.81
CA LYS A 22 29.33 4.94 9.20
C LYS A 22 28.86 3.79 10.09
N THR A 23 29.61 3.52 11.14
CA THR A 23 29.18 2.60 12.21
C THR A 23 27.99 3.21 12.93
N ASP A 24 26.92 2.47 13.03
CA ASP A 24 25.77 2.83 13.87
C ASP A 24 25.99 2.27 15.28
N LYS A 25 25.95 3.13 16.30
CA LYS A 25 26.07 2.71 17.70
C LYS A 25 24.86 1.91 18.18
N ASN A 26 23.71 2.09 17.53
CA ASN A 26 22.46 1.40 17.84
C ASN A 26 22.25 0.17 16.95
N ASP A 27 23.29 -0.26 16.24
CA ASP A 27 23.22 -1.45 15.40
C ASP A 27 22.97 -2.69 16.26
N SER A 28 22.10 -3.54 15.78
CA SER A 28 21.76 -4.79 16.45
C SER A 28 21.28 -5.83 15.44
N TYR A 29 21.25 -7.08 15.84
CA TYR A 29 20.69 -8.16 15.05
C TYR A 29 20.00 -9.21 15.94
N ILE A 30 19.01 -9.90 15.33
CA ILE A 30 18.27 -10.96 16.00
C ILE A 30 18.94 -12.31 15.71
N PHE A 31 19.02 -13.18 16.72
CA PHE A 31 19.47 -14.56 16.58
C PHE A 31 18.66 -15.48 17.49
N VAL A 32 18.67 -16.78 17.20
CA VAL A 32 18.05 -17.81 18.02
C VAL A 32 19.15 -18.43 18.88
N GLY A 33 18.93 -18.50 20.19
CA GLY A 33 19.84 -19.13 21.17
C GLY A 33 19.74 -20.66 21.14
N ASP A 34 20.62 -21.31 21.92
CA ASP A 34 20.63 -22.78 22.08
C ASP A 34 19.37 -23.32 22.77
N ASP A 35 18.64 -22.45 23.46
CA ASP A 35 17.37 -22.71 24.13
C ASP A 35 16.15 -22.48 23.20
N ASN A 36 16.42 -22.20 21.92
CA ASN A 36 15.43 -21.92 20.88
C ASN A 36 14.60 -20.65 21.12
N ARG A 37 15.12 -19.69 21.95
CA ARG A 37 14.52 -18.37 22.16
C ARG A 37 15.18 -17.33 21.28
N HIS A 38 14.46 -16.22 21.00
CA HIS A 38 14.97 -15.12 20.22
C HIS A 38 15.69 -14.08 21.10
N TYR A 39 16.84 -13.66 20.63
CA TYR A 39 17.68 -12.67 21.30
C TYR A 39 18.07 -11.56 20.32
N GLU A 40 18.15 -10.33 20.82
CA GLU A 40 18.74 -9.20 20.08
C GLU A 40 20.13 -8.91 20.66
N LYS A 41 21.15 -8.94 19.80
CA LYS A 41 22.53 -8.58 20.16
C LYS A 41 22.87 -7.20 19.62
N PHE A 42 23.30 -6.30 20.49
CA PHE A 42 23.65 -4.93 20.17
C PHE A 42 25.15 -4.77 19.87
N ALA A 43 25.52 -3.64 19.23
CA ALA A 43 26.90 -3.34 18.84
C ALA A 43 27.86 -3.27 20.05
N ASP A 44 27.39 -2.90 21.24
CA ASP A 44 28.17 -2.87 22.49
C ASP A 44 28.39 -4.26 23.13
N GLY A 45 27.81 -5.31 22.49
CA GLY A 45 27.90 -6.69 22.95
C GLY A 45 26.79 -7.10 23.93
N THR A 46 25.90 -6.20 24.33
CA THR A 46 24.75 -6.55 25.17
C THR A 46 23.79 -7.46 24.41
N VAL A 47 23.14 -8.38 25.14
CA VAL A 47 22.16 -9.32 24.62
C VAL A 47 20.87 -9.16 25.42
N LYS A 48 19.75 -8.99 24.71
CA LYS A 48 18.42 -8.88 25.27
C LYS A 48 17.58 -10.07 24.81
N ASP A 49 16.88 -10.73 25.74
CA ASP A 49 15.81 -11.69 25.39
C ASP A 49 14.62 -10.91 24.83
N ILE A 50 14.17 -11.27 23.64
CA ILE A 50 13.06 -10.62 22.92
C ILE A 50 11.95 -11.61 22.54
N GLU A 51 11.92 -12.80 23.14
CA GLU A 51 10.93 -13.83 22.83
C GLU A 51 9.49 -13.31 22.95
N ASP A 52 9.22 -12.53 24.00
CA ASP A 52 7.90 -11.94 24.23
C ASP A 52 7.56 -10.79 23.23
N GLU A 53 8.56 -10.29 22.50
CA GLU A 53 8.39 -9.24 21.48
C GLU A 53 8.21 -9.82 20.08
N ILE A 54 8.54 -11.11 19.87
CA ILE A 54 8.37 -11.77 18.57
C ILE A 54 6.86 -11.92 18.27
N PRO A 55 6.42 -11.43 17.12
CA PRO A 55 4.97 -11.31 16.85
C PRO A 55 4.25 -12.66 16.72
N PHE A 56 4.91 -13.64 16.11
CA PHE A 56 4.39 -14.99 15.85
C PHE A 56 5.52 -15.92 15.40
N ASP A 57 5.27 -17.22 15.47
CA ASP A 57 6.21 -18.23 14.97
C ASP A 57 6.32 -18.16 13.45
N VAL A 58 7.54 -18.29 12.94
CA VAL A 58 7.81 -18.34 11.50
C VAL A 58 8.18 -19.77 11.07
N PRO A 59 7.92 -20.16 9.80
CA PRO A 59 8.30 -21.48 9.29
C PRO A 59 9.80 -21.76 9.42
N GLU A 60 10.16 -23.04 9.47
CA GLU A 60 11.56 -23.47 9.40
C GLU A 60 12.24 -22.89 8.15
N GLY A 61 13.45 -22.39 8.32
CA GLY A 61 14.22 -21.73 7.25
C GLY A 61 13.99 -20.24 7.13
N TRP A 62 12.96 -19.69 7.81
CA TRP A 62 12.78 -18.23 7.94
C TRP A 62 13.58 -17.70 9.12
N ALA A 63 13.73 -16.39 9.20
CA ALA A 63 14.36 -15.73 10.34
C ALA A 63 13.72 -14.36 10.61
N TRP A 64 13.57 -14.02 11.88
CA TRP A 64 13.23 -12.66 12.26
C TRP A 64 14.46 -11.75 12.16
N CYS A 65 14.26 -10.55 11.62
CA CYS A 65 15.23 -9.46 11.64
C CYS A 65 14.53 -8.12 11.82
N LYS A 66 15.27 -7.06 12.06
CA LYS A 66 14.73 -5.69 12.02
C LYS A 66 14.96 -5.07 10.63
N MET A 67 14.10 -4.14 10.22
CA MET A 67 14.22 -3.45 8.93
C MET A 67 15.61 -2.81 8.75
N LYS A 68 16.21 -2.25 9.82
CA LYS A 68 17.56 -1.65 9.80
C LYS A 68 18.67 -2.64 9.40
N GLU A 69 18.44 -3.94 9.59
CA GLU A 69 19.42 -4.96 9.24
C GLU A 69 19.50 -5.19 7.74
N ILE A 70 18.36 -5.15 7.06
CA ILE A 70 18.21 -5.50 5.64
C ILE A 70 18.07 -4.28 4.71
N LEU A 71 17.69 -3.12 5.25
CA LEU A 71 17.41 -1.91 4.48
C LEU A 71 18.28 -0.74 4.94
N ASP A 72 18.52 0.16 4.00
CA ASP A 72 18.96 1.53 4.26
C ASP A 72 17.75 2.45 4.15
N ILE A 73 17.27 2.93 5.32
CA ILE A 73 16.09 3.79 5.41
C ILE A 73 16.55 5.22 5.52
N SER A 74 16.16 6.05 4.57
CA SER A 74 16.62 7.43 4.46
C SER A 74 15.47 8.39 4.09
N SER A 75 15.74 9.68 4.27
CA SER A 75 14.88 10.76 3.80
C SER A 75 15.64 11.62 2.80
N ALA A 76 14.92 12.38 1.99
CA ALA A 76 15.49 13.31 1.02
C ALA A 76 16.27 14.44 1.68
N LYS A 77 17.21 15.03 0.96
CA LYS A 77 17.69 16.36 1.27
C LYS A 77 16.56 17.36 1.04
N ARG A 78 16.35 18.24 2.02
CA ARG A 78 15.28 19.24 1.98
C ARG A 78 15.42 20.17 0.78
N VAL A 79 14.32 20.32 0.05
CA VAL A 79 14.12 21.30 -1.02
C VAL A 79 13.22 22.41 -0.48
N LEU A 80 13.64 23.66 -0.61
CA LEU A 80 12.89 24.82 -0.11
C LEU A 80 11.77 25.19 -1.09
N GLN A 81 10.75 25.91 -0.59
CA GLN A 81 9.61 26.32 -1.42
C GLN A 81 10.01 27.28 -2.57
N GLU A 82 11.08 28.07 -2.39
CA GLU A 82 11.62 28.94 -3.41
C GLU A 82 12.20 28.20 -4.62
N ASP A 83 12.60 26.94 -4.41
CA ASP A 83 13.11 26.05 -5.46
C ASP A 83 12.00 25.33 -6.23
N TRP A 84 10.75 25.42 -5.76
CA TRP A 84 9.62 24.79 -6.43
C TRP A 84 9.27 25.48 -7.74
N LYS A 85 8.91 24.71 -8.76
CA LYS A 85 8.62 25.18 -10.12
C LYS A 85 7.33 24.53 -10.64
N ASP A 86 6.79 25.12 -11.70
CA ASP A 86 5.61 24.63 -12.42
C ASP A 86 5.97 23.62 -13.53
N SER A 87 7.26 23.40 -13.76
CA SER A 87 7.76 22.43 -14.76
C SER A 87 9.19 22.00 -14.43
N GLY A 88 9.60 20.81 -14.92
CA GLY A 88 10.93 20.25 -14.69
C GLY A 88 10.85 18.78 -14.24
N ILE A 89 11.68 18.40 -13.27
CA ILE A 89 11.64 17.07 -12.63
C ILE A 89 10.52 17.04 -11.59
N PRO A 90 9.60 16.06 -11.63
CA PRO A 90 8.53 15.91 -10.64
C PRO A 90 9.06 15.86 -9.20
N PHE A 91 8.35 16.53 -8.28
CA PHE A 91 8.68 16.58 -6.86
C PHE A 91 7.53 16.00 -6.04
N TYR A 92 7.67 14.77 -5.59
CA TYR A 92 6.61 13.99 -4.94
C TYR A 92 6.58 14.16 -3.42
N ARG A 93 5.38 14.29 -2.90
CA ARG A 93 5.03 14.31 -1.47
C ARG A 93 4.36 12.99 -1.11
N ALA A 94 3.98 12.81 0.14
CA ALA A 94 3.22 11.62 0.59
C ALA A 94 1.95 11.38 -0.23
N ARG A 95 1.26 12.44 -0.69
CA ARG A 95 0.07 12.36 -1.53
C ARG A 95 0.33 11.65 -2.85
N GLU A 96 1.38 12.05 -3.57
CA GLU A 96 1.74 11.47 -4.87
C GLU A 96 2.19 10.01 -4.71
N ILE A 97 2.94 9.70 -3.64
CA ILE A 97 3.31 8.31 -3.33
C ILE A 97 2.07 7.45 -3.04
N ALA A 98 1.08 7.98 -2.31
CA ALA A 98 -0.17 7.26 -2.06
C ALA A 98 -0.97 7.02 -3.36
N GLN A 99 -1.01 7.98 -4.29
CA GLN A 99 -1.64 7.81 -5.60
C GLN A 99 -0.93 6.73 -6.43
N LEU A 100 0.41 6.77 -6.51
CA LEU A 100 1.20 5.75 -7.19
C LEU A 100 1.01 4.36 -6.58
N SER A 101 0.90 4.27 -5.25
CA SER A 101 0.61 3.02 -4.53
C SER A 101 -0.70 2.39 -4.96
N ASN A 102 -1.71 3.20 -5.26
CA ASN A 102 -3.03 2.76 -5.73
C ASN A 102 -3.07 2.48 -7.25
N GLY A 103 -1.95 2.65 -7.97
CA GLY A 103 -1.92 2.53 -9.43
C GLY A 103 -2.58 3.70 -10.17
N GLU A 104 -2.79 4.82 -9.49
CA GLU A 104 -3.37 6.02 -10.08
C GLU A 104 -2.33 6.78 -10.93
N ILE A 105 -2.82 7.51 -11.93
CA ILE A 105 -1.97 8.44 -12.69
C ILE A 105 -1.80 9.71 -11.84
N VAL A 106 -0.56 9.98 -11.43
CA VAL A 106 -0.24 11.22 -10.74
C VAL A 106 -0.32 12.38 -11.72
N LYS A 107 -1.08 13.41 -11.34
CA LYS A 107 -1.04 14.68 -12.03
C LYS A 107 0.04 15.53 -11.36
N ASP A 108 1.19 15.62 -12.02
CA ASP A 108 2.30 16.41 -11.52
C ASP A 108 1.90 17.89 -11.42
N ASP A 109 2.01 18.43 -10.21
CA ASP A 109 1.69 19.83 -9.90
C ASP A 109 2.84 20.58 -9.23
N LEU A 110 3.95 19.89 -8.98
CA LEU A 110 5.12 20.43 -8.32
C LEU A 110 6.41 19.82 -8.90
N PHE A 111 7.36 20.68 -9.22
CA PHE A 111 8.61 20.29 -9.89
C PHE A 111 9.81 20.98 -9.24
N ILE A 112 11.02 20.51 -9.58
CA ILE A 112 12.30 21.16 -9.35
C ILE A 112 13.06 21.29 -10.66
N THR A 113 14.06 22.17 -10.72
CA THR A 113 14.87 22.31 -11.95
C THR A 113 15.77 21.10 -12.15
N ASN A 114 16.17 20.86 -13.42
CA ASN A 114 17.11 19.80 -13.75
C ASN A 114 18.48 19.99 -13.06
N GLU A 115 18.96 21.23 -12.97
CA GLU A 115 20.24 21.56 -12.34
C GLU A 115 20.22 21.21 -10.84
N LEU A 116 19.11 21.54 -10.15
CA LEU A 116 18.94 21.17 -8.75
C LEU A 116 18.88 19.66 -8.58
N TYR A 117 18.13 18.98 -9.46
CA TYR A 117 18.02 17.51 -9.42
C TYR A 117 19.37 16.82 -9.59
N GLU A 118 20.18 17.22 -10.57
CA GLU A 118 21.52 16.64 -10.78
C GLU A 118 22.45 16.93 -9.59
N SER A 119 22.41 18.13 -9.03
CA SER A 119 23.16 18.46 -7.80
C SER A 119 22.74 17.59 -6.60
N LEU A 120 21.43 17.36 -6.42
CA LEU A 120 20.90 16.49 -5.36
C LEU A 120 21.31 15.03 -5.59
N LYS A 121 21.29 14.57 -6.83
CA LYS A 121 21.70 13.22 -7.25
C LYS A 121 23.15 12.95 -6.93
N GLU A 122 24.04 13.87 -7.25
CA GLU A 122 25.49 13.74 -7.01
C GLU A 122 25.84 13.74 -5.52
N ASN A 123 25.18 14.60 -4.71
CA ASN A 123 25.56 14.83 -3.32
C ASN A 123 24.79 13.98 -2.31
N TYR A 124 23.54 13.60 -2.62
CA TYR A 124 22.63 12.95 -1.65
C TYR A 124 21.96 11.70 -2.21
N GLY A 125 22.04 11.48 -3.51
CA GLY A 125 21.35 10.41 -4.21
C GLY A 125 19.87 10.71 -4.47
N VAL A 126 19.30 9.95 -5.40
CA VAL A 126 17.89 10.00 -5.80
C VAL A 126 17.29 8.58 -5.74
N PRO A 127 15.97 8.43 -5.79
CA PRO A 127 15.34 7.11 -5.85
C PRO A 127 15.91 6.29 -7.03
N GLN A 128 16.20 5.02 -6.76
CA GLN A 128 16.71 4.08 -7.75
C GLN A 128 15.65 3.00 -8.02
N SER A 129 15.74 2.35 -9.18
CA SER A 129 14.89 1.19 -9.49
C SER A 129 14.92 0.17 -8.35
N GLU A 130 13.75 -0.37 -8.01
CA GLU A 130 13.55 -1.31 -6.90
C GLU A 130 13.61 -0.71 -5.48
N ASP A 131 13.89 0.58 -5.29
CA ASP A 131 13.67 1.25 -4.01
C ASP A 131 12.17 1.29 -3.68
N LEU A 132 11.81 1.19 -2.40
CA LEU A 132 10.45 1.48 -1.95
C LEU A 132 10.35 2.90 -1.42
N MET A 133 9.44 3.66 -2.00
CA MET A 133 9.03 4.96 -1.47
C MET A 133 7.84 4.75 -0.55
N VAL A 134 7.95 5.20 0.69
CA VAL A 134 6.93 4.99 1.74
C VAL A 134 6.40 6.35 2.20
N SER A 135 5.09 6.53 2.16
CA SER A 135 4.46 7.74 2.72
C SER A 135 4.60 7.75 4.24
N ALA A 136 5.16 8.83 4.78
CA ALA A 136 5.54 8.92 6.18
C ALA A 136 4.75 9.95 6.99
N VAL A 137 3.84 10.72 6.36
CA VAL A 137 3.04 11.76 7.03
C VAL A 137 1.61 11.75 6.48
N GLY A 138 0.63 11.82 7.36
CA GLY A 138 -0.80 11.81 7.02
C GLY A 138 -1.29 10.40 6.72
N THR A 139 -1.50 10.06 5.47
CA THR A 139 -1.78 8.67 5.07
C THR A 139 -0.47 7.89 5.05
N ILE A 140 -0.07 7.36 6.20
CA ILE A 140 1.21 6.65 6.38
C ILE A 140 1.18 5.24 5.81
N GLY A 141 2.37 4.69 5.48
CA GLY A 141 2.56 3.29 5.10
C GLY A 141 2.10 2.93 3.68
N LYS A 142 1.72 3.89 2.84
CA LYS A 142 1.50 3.63 1.41
C LYS A 142 2.84 3.50 0.70
N THR A 143 2.97 2.49 -0.17
CA THR A 143 4.25 2.12 -0.76
C THR A 143 4.22 2.14 -2.27
N TYR A 144 5.31 2.62 -2.87
CA TYR A 144 5.54 2.58 -4.30
C TYR A 144 6.93 2.02 -4.61
N ILE A 145 7.01 1.00 -5.46
CA ILE A 145 8.27 0.45 -5.96
C ILE A 145 8.71 1.30 -7.15
N VAL A 146 9.89 1.91 -7.06
CA VAL A 146 10.46 2.74 -8.10
C VAL A 146 10.77 1.90 -9.33
N LYS A 147 10.33 2.33 -10.50
CA LYS A 147 10.59 1.67 -11.79
C LYS A 147 11.84 2.25 -12.43
N GLU A 148 12.44 1.52 -13.36
CA GLU A 148 13.61 1.98 -14.11
C GLU A 148 13.35 3.25 -14.95
N SER A 149 12.09 3.43 -15.40
CA SER A 149 11.66 4.60 -16.17
C SER A 149 11.38 5.84 -15.32
N ASP A 150 11.37 5.73 -13.99
CA ASP A 150 10.97 6.82 -13.12
C ASP A 150 12.11 7.82 -12.92
N CYS A 151 11.74 9.10 -12.97
CA CYS A 151 12.64 10.20 -12.71
C CYS A 151 11.90 11.25 -11.88
N PHE A 152 12.15 11.30 -10.58
CA PHE A 152 11.53 12.25 -9.66
C PHE A 152 12.43 12.49 -8.44
N TYR A 153 12.18 13.58 -7.73
CA TYR A 153 12.68 13.79 -6.38
C TYR A 153 11.52 13.79 -5.38
N TYR A 154 11.79 13.77 -4.08
CA TYR A 154 10.72 13.63 -3.10
C TYR A 154 10.92 14.53 -1.88
N LYS A 155 9.82 14.80 -1.17
CA LYS A 155 9.82 15.72 -0.03
C LYS A 155 10.36 15.04 1.21
N ASP A 156 11.36 15.68 1.83
CA ASP A 156 11.91 15.31 3.13
C ASP A 156 10.82 15.17 4.21
N ALA A 157 11.04 14.30 5.16
CA ALA A 157 10.17 13.97 6.30
C ALA A 157 8.75 13.49 5.96
N SER A 158 8.23 13.69 4.74
CA SER A 158 6.92 13.20 4.34
C SER A 158 6.95 11.92 3.51
N VAL A 159 8.12 11.61 2.95
CA VAL A 159 8.37 10.35 2.23
C VAL A 159 9.70 9.79 2.71
N LEU A 160 9.73 8.50 3.02
CA LEU A 160 10.94 7.75 3.31
C LEU A 160 11.29 6.86 2.12
N ARG A 161 12.59 6.71 1.87
CA ARG A 161 13.14 5.78 0.89
C ARG A 161 13.71 4.57 1.62
N PHE A 162 13.27 3.39 1.24
CA PHE A 162 13.74 2.11 1.71
C PHE A 162 14.53 1.46 0.59
N SER A 163 15.85 1.49 0.70
CA SER A 163 16.78 0.90 -0.27
C SER A 163 17.32 -0.41 0.26
N LYS A 164 17.34 -1.43 -0.58
CA LYS A 164 17.87 -2.75 -0.21
C LYS A 164 19.38 -2.70 -0.08
N ARG A 165 19.93 -3.30 0.98
CA ARG A 165 21.38 -3.43 1.14
C ARG A 165 21.99 -4.44 0.16
N LEU A 166 21.24 -5.50 -0.15
CA LEU A 166 21.57 -6.52 -1.15
C LEU A 166 20.39 -6.75 -2.08
N HIS A 167 20.68 -7.21 -3.30
CA HIS A 167 19.67 -7.55 -4.30
C HIS A 167 18.85 -8.82 -3.97
N ASP A 168 19.23 -9.56 -2.94
CA ASP A 168 18.62 -10.82 -2.53
C ASP A 168 17.33 -10.63 -1.70
N ILE A 169 16.74 -9.42 -1.68
CA ILE A 169 15.43 -9.13 -1.07
C ILE A 169 14.47 -8.71 -2.17
N ASN A 170 13.33 -9.38 -2.24
CA ASN A 170 12.30 -9.08 -3.23
C ASN A 170 11.51 -7.84 -2.81
N SER A 171 11.52 -6.78 -3.64
CA SER A 171 10.83 -5.52 -3.36
C SER A 171 9.31 -5.68 -3.26
N SER A 172 8.71 -6.57 -4.07
CA SER A 172 7.28 -6.87 -3.99
C SER A 172 6.92 -7.58 -2.68
N PHE A 173 7.75 -8.52 -2.21
CA PHE A 173 7.55 -9.15 -0.90
C PHE A 173 7.65 -8.12 0.24
N LEU A 174 8.67 -7.24 0.19
CA LEU A 174 8.84 -6.15 1.15
C LEU A 174 7.63 -5.20 1.15
N LYS A 175 7.12 -4.84 -0.04
CA LYS A 175 5.90 -4.05 -0.18
C LYS A 175 4.71 -4.73 0.48
N LEU A 176 4.46 -6.00 0.19
CA LEU A 176 3.36 -6.77 0.79
C LEU A 176 3.45 -6.80 2.32
N TRP A 177 4.66 -6.94 2.86
CA TRP A 177 4.86 -6.91 4.30
C TRP A 177 4.54 -5.54 4.90
N ILE A 178 5.05 -4.45 4.32
CA ILE A 178 4.78 -3.09 4.78
C ILE A 178 3.29 -2.75 4.70
N GLU A 179 2.59 -3.24 3.69
CA GLU A 179 1.15 -3.01 3.51
C GLU A 179 0.26 -3.98 4.30
N SER A 180 0.83 -4.97 4.99
CA SER A 180 0.06 -5.89 5.84
C SER A 180 -0.55 -5.17 7.04
N ASP A 181 -1.74 -5.62 7.47
CA ASP A 181 -2.43 -5.07 8.64
C ASP A 181 -1.55 -5.09 9.89
N PHE A 182 -0.67 -6.09 10.00
CA PHE A 182 0.25 -6.21 11.13
C PHE A 182 1.22 -5.02 11.24
N ILE A 183 1.92 -4.65 10.16
CA ILE A 183 2.83 -3.50 10.16
C ILE A 183 2.08 -2.19 10.17
N GLN A 184 0.97 -2.09 9.45
CA GLN A 184 0.12 -0.90 9.47
C GLN A 184 -0.35 -0.59 10.90
N ALA A 185 -0.79 -1.58 11.67
CA ALA A 185 -1.17 -1.40 13.06
C ALA A 185 -0.01 -0.87 13.92
N GLN A 186 1.22 -1.38 13.74
CA GLN A 186 2.41 -0.87 14.43
C GLN A 186 2.74 0.58 14.04
N MET A 187 2.67 0.92 12.75
CA MET A 187 2.91 2.28 12.26
C MET A 187 1.95 3.28 12.92
N TYR A 188 0.66 2.96 12.98
CA TYR A 188 -0.34 3.82 13.62
C TYR A 188 -0.21 3.85 15.14
N ALA A 189 0.15 2.74 15.79
CA ALA A 189 0.37 2.71 17.24
C ALA A 189 1.54 3.61 17.68
N HIS A 190 2.61 3.70 16.88
CA HIS A 190 3.75 4.57 17.17
C HIS A 190 3.52 6.05 16.84
N SER A 191 2.45 6.38 16.11
CA SER A 191 2.09 7.78 15.80
C SER A 191 1.21 8.45 16.87
N ASN A 192 0.88 7.74 17.95
CA ASN A 192 0.00 8.23 19.01
C ASN A 192 0.53 9.51 19.68
N GLY A 193 -0.32 10.54 19.75
CA GLY A 193 -0.06 11.80 20.42
C GLY A 193 0.34 12.98 19.51
N THR A 194 0.39 12.78 18.18
CA THR A 194 0.57 13.85 17.19
C THR A 194 -0.77 14.18 16.52
N THR A 195 -0.90 15.43 16.07
CA THR A 195 -2.10 15.88 15.31
C THR A 195 -2.18 15.21 13.94
N VAL A 196 -1.06 14.65 13.43
CA VAL A 196 -0.93 13.99 12.15
C VAL A 196 -0.06 12.75 12.32
N ASP A 197 -0.52 11.60 11.83
CA ASP A 197 0.25 10.37 11.85
C ASP A 197 1.58 10.52 11.13
N THR A 198 2.66 10.04 11.76
CA THR A 198 4.02 10.21 11.23
C THR A 198 4.88 8.99 11.53
N ILE A 199 5.62 8.53 10.50
CA ILE A 199 6.67 7.52 10.62
C ILE A 199 8.03 8.25 10.56
N THR A 200 8.90 7.98 11.53
CA THR A 200 10.28 8.45 11.50
C THR A 200 11.23 7.38 10.96
N ILE A 201 12.43 7.78 10.53
CA ILE A 201 13.48 6.82 10.14
C ILE A 201 13.76 5.86 11.28
N SER A 202 13.90 6.37 12.52
CA SER A 202 14.22 5.56 13.70
C SER A 202 13.12 4.55 14.02
N THR A 203 11.85 4.91 13.92
CA THR A 203 10.75 3.96 14.14
C THR A 203 10.68 2.92 13.03
N ALA A 204 10.87 3.33 11.77
CA ALA A 204 10.85 2.41 10.63
C ALA A 204 11.99 1.38 10.68
N GLN A 205 13.15 1.77 11.21
CA GLN A 205 14.31 0.89 11.40
C GLN A 205 14.06 -0.23 12.40
N GLU A 206 13.19 -0.01 13.39
CA GLU A 206 12.92 -0.96 14.47
C GLU A 206 11.79 -1.96 14.17
N TYR A 207 11.05 -1.81 13.05
CA TYR A 207 10.02 -2.78 12.70
C TYR A 207 10.61 -4.16 12.45
N TYR A 208 9.94 -5.17 13.00
CA TYR A 208 10.27 -6.57 12.77
C TYR A 208 9.93 -6.98 11.34
N PHE A 209 10.76 -7.82 10.76
CA PHE A 209 10.58 -8.37 9.40
C PHE A 209 10.83 -9.87 9.41
N PRO A 210 9.85 -10.71 8.99
CA PRO A 210 10.03 -12.14 8.85
C PRO A 210 10.66 -12.41 7.49
N LEU A 211 11.95 -12.71 7.46
CA LEU A 211 12.70 -12.92 6.24
C LEU A 211 12.60 -14.38 5.77
N PRO A 212 11.89 -14.66 4.65
CA PRO A 212 11.92 -15.96 3.99
C PRO A 212 13.23 -16.20 3.22
N PRO A 213 13.55 -17.45 2.85
CA PRO A 213 14.49 -17.73 1.79
C PRO A 213 14.11 -17.02 0.48
N ILE A 214 15.09 -16.56 -0.30
CA ILE A 214 14.84 -15.71 -1.49
C ILE A 214 13.86 -16.34 -2.50
N ASN A 215 13.95 -17.66 -2.71
CA ASN A 215 13.05 -18.35 -3.63
C ASN A 215 11.61 -18.37 -3.11
N GLU A 216 11.40 -18.46 -1.80
CA GLU A 216 10.08 -18.42 -1.18
C GLU A 216 9.47 -17.02 -1.28
N GLN A 217 10.26 -15.94 -1.15
CA GLN A 217 9.74 -14.58 -1.34
C GLN A 217 9.05 -14.43 -2.69
N ALA A 218 9.69 -14.90 -3.77
CA ALA A 218 9.11 -14.85 -5.11
C ALA A 218 7.86 -15.73 -5.26
N LEU A 219 7.86 -16.94 -4.66
CA LEU A 219 6.71 -17.83 -4.70
C LEU A 219 5.50 -17.24 -3.97
N ILE A 220 5.73 -16.62 -2.80
CA ILE A 220 4.67 -15.96 -2.02
C ILE A 220 4.07 -14.79 -2.83
N VAL A 221 4.91 -13.94 -3.44
CA VAL A 221 4.46 -12.82 -4.27
C VAL A 221 3.58 -13.34 -5.42
N ASN A 222 4.08 -14.30 -6.19
CA ASN A 222 3.36 -14.85 -7.34
C ASN A 222 2.00 -15.46 -6.93
N GLU A 223 1.95 -16.16 -5.79
CA GLU A 223 0.70 -16.76 -5.32
C GLU A 223 -0.31 -15.71 -4.85
N ILE A 224 0.15 -14.67 -4.14
CA ILE A 224 -0.72 -13.56 -3.73
C ILE A 224 -1.26 -12.81 -4.94
N GLU A 225 -0.42 -12.49 -5.94
CA GLU A 225 -0.85 -11.85 -7.18
C GLU A 225 -1.89 -12.69 -7.92
N ARG A 226 -1.67 -14.01 -8.01
CA ARG A 226 -2.62 -14.95 -8.61
C ARG A 226 -3.98 -14.93 -7.88
N LEU A 227 -3.96 -14.94 -6.55
CA LEU A 227 -5.18 -14.90 -5.75
C LEU A 227 -5.91 -13.55 -5.90
N PHE A 228 -5.19 -12.44 -5.96
CA PHE A 228 -5.81 -11.12 -6.19
C PHE A 228 -6.46 -11.02 -7.57
N VAL A 229 -5.86 -11.59 -8.61
CA VAL A 229 -6.50 -11.68 -9.94
C VAL A 229 -7.81 -12.44 -9.87
N LEU A 230 -7.86 -13.57 -9.15
CA LEU A 230 -9.10 -14.33 -8.96
C LEU A 230 -10.17 -13.56 -8.19
N ILE A 231 -9.78 -12.87 -7.11
CA ILE A 231 -10.71 -12.03 -6.32
C ILE A 231 -11.30 -10.92 -7.20
N ASN A 232 -10.46 -10.21 -7.96
CA ASN A 232 -10.90 -9.14 -8.86
C ASN A 232 -11.86 -9.67 -9.94
N SER A 233 -11.62 -10.89 -10.46
CA SER A 233 -12.53 -11.53 -11.41
C SER A 233 -13.91 -11.79 -10.79
N ILE A 234 -13.94 -12.34 -9.57
CA ILE A 234 -15.20 -12.60 -8.84
C ILE A 234 -15.96 -11.30 -8.55
N GLU A 235 -15.25 -10.23 -8.18
CA GLU A 235 -15.87 -8.92 -7.95
C GLU A 235 -16.46 -8.33 -9.24
N SER A 236 -15.77 -8.45 -10.37
CA SER A 236 -16.27 -8.04 -11.67
C SER A 236 -17.55 -8.81 -12.06
N ASP A 237 -17.52 -10.14 -11.95
CA ASP A 237 -18.68 -10.99 -12.25
C ASP A 237 -19.89 -10.63 -11.38
N LYS A 238 -19.66 -10.29 -10.10
CA LYS A 238 -20.71 -9.81 -9.19
C LYS A 238 -21.34 -8.50 -9.66
N ILE A 239 -20.55 -7.55 -10.13
CA ILE A 239 -21.03 -6.26 -10.66
C ILE A 239 -21.85 -6.50 -11.93
N ASP A 240 -21.38 -7.36 -12.82
CA ASP A 240 -22.07 -7.69 -14.08
C ASP A 240 -23.42 -8.37 -13.80
N LEU A 241 -23.47 -9.30 -12.83
CA LEU A 241 -24.72 -9.92 -12.40
C LEU A 241 -25.72 -8.90 -11.81
N GLN A 242 -25.26 -7.99 -10.97
CA GLN A 242 -26.12 -6.92 -10.43
C GLN A 242 -26.69 -6.03 -11.54
N THR A 243 -25.89 -5.71 -12.55
CA THR A 243 -26.29 -4.92 -13.70
C THR A 243 -27.34 -5.67 -14.54
N ALA A 244 -27.13 -6.95 -14.81
CA ALA A 244 -28.07 -7.81 -15.52
C ALA A 244 -29.42 -7.91 -14.80
N ILE A 245 -29.39 -8.08 -13.46
CA ILE A 245 -30.61 -8.09 -12.64
C ILE A 245 -31.38 -6.76 -12.74
N LYS A 246 -30.66 -5.63 -12.68
CA LYS A 246 -31.28 -4.31 -12.81
C LYS A 246 -31.93 -4.13 -14.18
N GLN A 247 -31.26 -4.53 -15.24
CA GLN A 247 -31.80 -4.50 -16.61
C GLN A 247 -33.02 -5.40 -16.76
N ALA A 248 -32.99 -6.62 -16.21
CA ALA A 248 -34.12 -7.54 -16.24
C ALA A 248 -35.36 -6.96 -15.53
N LYS A 249 -35.16 -6.39 -14.31
CA LYS A 249 -36.26 -5.69 -13.59
C LYS A 249 -36.84 -4.54 -14.38
N SER A 250 -36.00 -3.70 -15.01
CA SER A 250 -36.46 -2.61 -15.85
C SER A 250 -37.28 -3.12 -17.05
N LYS A 251 -36.81 -4.19 -17.69
CA LYS A 251 -37.51 -4.80 -18.84
C LYS A 251 -38.86 -5.39 -18.46
N ILE A 252 -38.95 -6.05 -17.29
CA ILE A 252 -40.22 -6.57 -16.74
C ILE A 252 -41.23 -5.44 -16.53
N LEU A 253 -40.78 -4.33 -15.90
CA LEU A 253 -41.64 -3.15 -15.70
C LEU A 253 -42.09 -2.54 -16.98
N ASP A 254 -41.18 -2.41 -17.97
CA ASP A 254 -41.50 -1.90 -19.31
C ASP A 254 -42.59 -2.76 -20.00
N LEU A 255 -42.45 -4.08 -19.95
CA LEU A 255 -43.47 -5.01 -20.48
C LEU A 255 -44.83 -4.86 -19.77
N ALA A 256 -44.79 -4.69 -18.43
CA ALA A 256 -46.00 -4.53 -17.62
C ALA A 256 -46.77 -3.26 -17.99
N ILE A 257 -46.10 -2.10 -18.05
CA ILE A 257 -46.78 -0.81 -18.37
C ILE A 257 -47.26 -0.72 -19.83
N HIS A 258 -46.66 -1.53 -20.70
CA HIS A 258 -47.12 -1.61 -22.12
C HIS A 258 -48.16 -2.72 -22.33
N GLY A 259 -48.65 -3.37 -21.27
CA GLY A 259 -49.64 -4.44 -21.35
C GLY A 259 -49.16 -5.70 -22.08
N LYS A 260 -47.82 -5.94 -22.10
CA LYS A 260 -47.19 -7.06 -22.79
C LYS A 260 -46.67 -8.15 -21.83
N LEU A 261 -46.81 -7.94 -20.52
CA LEU A 261 -46.29 -8.89 -19.51
C LEU A 261 -47.22 -10.10 -19.32
N VAL A 262 -48.53 -9.86 -19.40
CA VAL A 262 -49.55 -10.91 -19.29
C VAL A 262 -50.45 -10.89 -20.52
N PRO A 263 -50.99 -12.03 -20.97
CA PRO A 263 -51.99 -12.06 -22.03
C PRO A 263 -53.20 -11.23 -21.61
N GLN A 264 -53.79 -10.51 -22.58
CA GLN A 264 -55.04 -9.79 -22.34
C GLN A 264 -56.24 -10.78 -22.40
N ASP A 265 -57.15 -10.69 -21.47
CA ASP A 265 -58.36 -11.45 -21.44
C ASP A 265 -59.48 -10.62 -22.12
N SER A 266 -60.06 -11.14 -23.20
CA SER A 266 -61.12 -10.46 -23.94
C SER A 266 -62.44 -10.42 -23.16
N SER A 267 -62.58 -11.17 -22.06
CA SER A 267 -63.74 -11.14 -21.17
C SER A 267 -63.68 -10.07 -20.09
N ASP A 268 -62.51 -9.46 -19.91
CA ASP A 268 -62.34 -8.38 -18.94
C ASP A 268 -63.09 -7.12 -19.34
N GLU A 269 -63.68 -6.45 -18.35
CA GLU A 269 -64.37 -5.17 -18.53
C GLU A 269 -63.39 -4.12 -19.05
N PRO A 270 -63.66 -3.45 -20.21
CA PRO A 270 -62.76 -2.43 -20.72
C PRO A 270 -62.56 -1.26 -19.73
N ALA A 271 -61.33 -0.74 -19.63
CA ALA A 271 -60.97 0.37 -18.73
C ALA A 271 -61.81 1.65 -18.98
N SER A 272 -62.36 1.83 -20.16
CA SER A 272 -63.29 2.92 -20.49
C SER A 272 -64.56 2.88 -19.62
N ILE A 273 -65.11 1.70 -19.37
CA ILE A 273 -66.31 1.52 -18.53
C ILE A 273 -65.99 1.87 -17.05
N LEU A 274 -64.80 1.44 -16.55
CA LEU A 274 -64.34 1.82 -15.24
C LEU A 274 -64.20 3.34 -15.09
N LEU A 275 -63.64 4.00 -16.09
CA LEU A 275 -63.48 5.46 -16.12
C LEU A 275 -64.83 6.20 -16.13
N GLU A 276 -65.80 5.70 -16.85
CA GLU A 276 -67.16 6.24 -16.83
C GLU A 276 -67.81 6.12 -15.47
N LYS A 277 -67.74 4.96 -14.78
CA LYS A 277 -68.20 4.75 -13.42
C LYS A 277 -67.57 5.75 -12.46
N LEU A 278 -66.21 5.90 -12.51
CA LEU A 278 -65.50 6.84 -11.66
C LEU A 278 -65.92 8.31 -11.88
N ARG A 279 -66.17 8.70 -13.12
CA ARG A 279 -66.66 10.05 -13.46
C ARG A 279 -68.07 10.28 -12.91
N ALA A 280 -68.98 9.32 -13.06
CA ALA A 280 -70.32 9.40 -12.53
C ALA A 280 -70.32 9.48 -10.97
N GLU A 281 -69.51 8.69 -10.31
CA GLU A 281 -69.35 8.77 -8.85
C GLU A 281 -68.83 10.13 -8.39
N LYS A 282 -67.82 10.67 -9.09
CA LYS A 282 -67.28 12.00 -8.81
C LYS A 282 -68.31 13.09 -8.95
N GLU A 283 -69.11 13.07 -10.02
CA GLU A 283 -70.17 14.04 -10.26
C GLU A 283 -71.30 13.94 -9.20
N ALA A 284 -71.69 12.71 -8.80
CA ALA A 284 -72.65 12.50 -7.73
C ALA A 284 -72.16 13.07 -6.38
N LYS A 285 -70.91 12.87 -6.05
CA LYS A 285 -70.32 13.45 -4.83
C LYS A 285 -70.22 14.97 -4.86
N ILE A 286 -69.96 15.57 -6.01
CA ILE A 286 -69.94 17.04 -6.15
C ILE A 286 -71.31 17.64 -6.03
N LYS A 287 -72.38 16.97 -6.51
CA LYS A 287 -73.75 17.41 -6.40
C LYS A 287 -74.34 17.23 -4.98
N ALA A 288 -73.75 16.41 -4.14
CA ALA A 288 -74.17 16.16 -2.78
C ALA A 288 -73.47 17.08 -1.73
N LEU A 289 -72.53 17.89 -2.14
CA LEU A 289 -71.89 18.99 -1.38
C LEU A 289 -72.57 20.32 -1.68
#